data_49ac7954e922ec22632ced3a9baf7b25
#
_entry.id   49ac7954e922ec22632ced3a9baf7b25
#
_cell.length_a   1.000
_cell.length_b   1.000
_cell.length_c   1.000
_cell.angle_alpha   90.00
_cell.angle_beta   90.00
_cell.angle_gamma   90.00
#
_symmetry.space_group_name_H-M   'P 1'
#
loop_
_entity.id
_entity.type
_entity.pdbx_description
1 polymer ?
#
loop_
_entity_poly.entity_id
_entity_poly.type
_entity_poly.pdbx_seq_one_letter_code
_entity_poly.pdbx_strand_id
1 'polypeptide(L)'
;MEPGLAFYQEKMDMKASKSIIQKITASNGGVFTGPGTNSYLIGTEDITLVDPGPKIDAHLSNLLKLGNNKIKRILVTHTHPDHSPGAKVLGDKLNVPLMGRLVAKDDSRQDRTFKPDQILSHGDTIKTSEYTIEVIHTPGHASNHLCYLVPEEETMLT
;
A
#
# COMPACT_ATOMS: atom_id res chain seq x y z
N MET A 1 -27.40 36.34 3.53
CA MET A 1 -26.61 35.08 3.74
C MET A 1 -25.14 35.47 3.64
N GLU A 2 -24.38 35.26 4.70
CA GLU A 2 -22.96 35.63 4.70
C GLU A 2 -22.14 34.71 3.78
N PRO A 3 -21.28 35.28 2.93
CA PRO A 3 -20.48 34.48 1.98
C PRO A 3 -19.53 33.45 2.64
N GLY A 4 -19.22 33.65 3.92
CA GLY A 4 -18.35 32.75 4.67
C GLY A 4 -18.96 31.38 5.01
N LEU A 5 -20.26 31.32 5.22
CA LEU A 5 -20.94 30.08 5.63
C LEU A 5 -21.01 29.07 4.48
N ALA A 6 -21.25 29.52 3.26
CA ALA A 6 -21.29 28.69 2.07
C ALA A 6 -19.91 28.07 1.78
N PHE A 7 -18.83 28.82 1.94
CA PHE A 7 -17.46 28.35 1.74
C PHE A 7 -17.04 27.32 2.80
N TYR A 8 -17.48 27.49 4.07
CA TYR A 8 -17.24 26.48 5.10
C TYR A 8 -18.08 25.22 4.88
N GLN A 9 -19.31 25.35 4.40
CA GLN A 9 -20.18 24.22 4.08
C GLN A 9 -19.63 23.41 2.91
N GLU A 10 -19.18 24.06 1.81
CA GLU A 10 -18.50 23.39 0.70
C GLU A 10 -17.21 22.67 1.15
N LYS A 11 -16.41 23.27 2.04
CA LYS A 11 -15.23 22.59 2.61
C LYS A 11 -15.60 21.41 3.52
N MET A 12 -16.70 21.50 4.25
CA MET A 12 -17.18 20.37 5.08
C MET A 12 -17.78 19.26 4.22
N ASP A 13 -18.47 19.59 3.14
CA ASP A 13 -19.04 18.62 2.19
C ASP A 13 -17.94 17.93 1.35
N MET A 14 -16.86 18.63 1.01
CA MET A 14 -15.66 18.04 0.41
C MET A 14 -14.92 17.09 1.39
N LYS A 15 -15.02 17.30 2.70
CA LYS A 15 -14.40 16.45 3.72
C LYS A 15 -15.22 15.18 4.04
N ALA A 16 -16.46 15.10 3.55
CA ALA A 16 -17.35 13.94 3.66
C ALA A 16 -17.18 12.93 2.51
N SER A 17 -16.21 13.13 1.61
CA SER A 17 -15.81 12.14 0.61
C SER A 17 -15.26 10.90 1.35
N LYS A 18 -15.85 9.74 1.08
CA LYS A 18 -15.38 8.47 1.63
C LYS A 18 -13.92 8.28 1.22
N SER A 19 -13.03 8.06 2.22
CA SER A 19 -11.62 7.80 1.95
C SER A 19 -11.44 6.74 0.86
N ILE A 20 -10.55 7.00 -0.08
CA ILE A 20 -10.16 6.04 -1.12
C ILE A 20 -9.14 5.02 -0.62
N ILE A 21 -8.72 5.12 0.65
CA ILE A 21 -7.80 4.16 1.28
C ILE A 21 -8.59 3.22 2.18
N GLN A 22 -8.56 1.94 1.87
CA GLN A 22 -9.12 0.88 2.69
C GLN A 22 -8.00 0.07 3.36
N LYS A 23 -8.00 0.03 4.69
CA LYS A 23 -7.08 -0.80 5.48
C LYS A 23 -7.66 -2.19 5.73
N ILE A 24 -6.86 -3.22 5.53
CA ILE A 24 -7.21 -4.63 5.79
C ILE A 24 -6.09 -5.25 6.65
N THR A 25 -6.43 -5.76 7.82
CA THR A 25 -5.45 -6.36 8.74
C THR A 25 -5.43 -7.88 8.57
N ALA A 26 -4.24 -8.45 8.39
CA ALA A 26 -4.03 -9.90 8.30
C ALA A 26 -4.17 -10.56 9.68
N SER A 27 -4.56 -11.84 9.71
CA SER A 27 -4.72 -12.61 10.95
C SER A 27 -3.40 -13.22 11.46
N ASN A 28 -2.32 -12.45 11.42
CA ASN A 28 -1.00 -12.83 11.90
C ASN A 28 -0.58 -12.06 13.17
N GLY A 29 -1.55 -11.74 14.02
CA GLY A 29 -1.32 -11.01 15.26
C GLY A 29 -0.30 -11.68 16.17
N GLY A 30 0.57 -10.88 16.82
CA GLY A 30 1.65 -11.36 17.67
C GLY A 30 2.48 -10.24 18.27
N VAL A 31 3.55 -10.63 18.98
CA VAL A 31 4.43 -9.67 19.67
C VAL A 31 5.04 -8.63 18.74
N PHE A 32 5.35 -9.02 17.50
CA PHE A 32 5.97 -8.14 16.50
C PHE A 32 4.98 -7.46 15.57
N THR A 33 3.77 -8.01 15.42
CA THR A 33 2.76 -7.54 14.45
C THR A 33 1.52 -6.92 15.13
N GLY A 34 1.49 -6.89 16.46
CA GLY A 34 0.34 -6.39 17.20
C GLY A 34 -0.95 -7.14 16.84
N PRO A 35 -2.00 -6.46 16.35
CA PRO A 35 -3.23 -7.11 15.89
C PRO A 35 -3.07 -7.85 14.54
N GLY A 36 -1.99 -7.62 13.84
CA GLY A 36 -1.67 -8.16 12.52
C GLY A 36 -1.11 -7.09 11.59
N THR A 37 -0.45 -7.54 10.52
CA THR A 37 0.10 -6.65 9.49
C THR A 37 -1.02 -6.03 8.65
N ASN A 38 -0.89 -4.75 8.36
CA ASN A 38 -1.86 -4.00 7.58
C ASN A 38 -1.52 -4.03 6.08
N SER A 39 -2.50 -4.37 5.27
CA SER A 39 -2.51 -4.15 3.83
C SER A 39 -3.44 -2.98 3.50
N TYR A 40 -3.17 -2.28 2.40
CA TYR A 40 -4.00 -1.14 1.99
C TYR A 40 -4.39 -1.26 0.52
N LEU A 41 -5.66 -0.99 0.23
CA LEU A 41 -6.17 -0.76 -1.13
C LEU A 41 -6.39 0.74 -1.30
N ILE A 42 -5.75 1.34 -2.29
CA ILE A 42 -5.84 2.77 -2.60
C ILE A 42 -6.54 2.92 -3.95
N GLY A 43 -7.60 3.71 -4.00
CA GLY A 43 -8.41 3.94 -5.22
C GLY A 43 -9.68 3.11 -5.26
N THR A 44 -10.48 3.33 -6.29
CA THR A 44 -11.79 2.69 -6.52
C THR A 44 -11.90 1.99 -7.87
N GLU A 45 -11.29 2.52 -8.92
CA GLU A 45 -11.26 1.97 -10.27
C GLU A 45 -9.84 1.55 -10.71
N ASP A 46 -8.83 2.32 -10.32
CA ASP A 46 -7.42 2.03 -10.52
C ASP A 46 -6.75 1.76 -9.17
N ILE A 47 -6.91 0.53 -8.66
CA ILE A 47 -6.48 0.19 -7.30
C ILE A 47 -4.99 -0.15 -7.25
N THR A 48 -4.28 0.50 -6.34
CA THR A 48 -2.96 0.09 -5.85
C THR A 48 -3.11 -0.69 -4.56
N LEU A 49 -2.57 -1.92 -4.52
CA LEU A 49 -2.45 -2.70 -3.30
C LEU A 49 -1.07 -2.46 -2.67
N VAL A 50 -1.03 -2.08 -1.40
CA VAL A 50 0.21 -1.89 -0.63
C VAL A 50 0.31 -2.98 0.43
N ASP A 51 1.49 -3.60 0.53
CA ASP A 51 1.82 -4.67 1.48
C ASP A 51 0.78 -5.80 1.52
N PRO A 52 0.78 -6.72 0.56
CA PRO A 52 -0.15 -7.86 0.55
C PRO A 52 -0.07 -8.76 1.77
N GLY A 53 0.97 -8.57 2.60
CA GLY A 53 1.12 -9.24 3.87
C GLY A 53 1.70 -10.64 3.75
N PRO A 54 1.56 -11.44 4.81
CA PRO A 54 2.02 -12.81 4.86
C PRO A 54 1.20 -13.70 3.90
N LYS A 55 1.77 -14.84 3.54
CA LYS A 55 1.12 -15.82 2.65
C LYS A 55 0.03 -16.59 3.39
N ILE A 56 -1.04 -15.89 3.78
CA ILE A 56 -2.24 -16.46 4.44
C ILE A 56 -3.38 -16.46 3.43
N ASP A 57 -3.84 -17.63 3.02
CA ASP A 57 -4.83 -17.79 1.94
C ASP A 57 -6.12 -17.00 2.17
N ALA A 58 -6.62 -16.98 3.40
CA ALA A 58 -7.83 -16.23 3.74
C ALA A 58 -7.63 -14.71 3.57
N HIS A 59 -6.45 -14.18 3.96
CA HIS A 59 -6.10 -12.77 3.79
C HIS A 59 -5.97 -12.40 2.31
N LEU A 60 -5.20 -13.19 1.55
CA LEU A 60 -5.00 -12.97 0.12
C LEU A 60 -6.32 -13.05 -0.66
N SER A 61 -7.19 -14.00 -0.31
CA SER A 61 -8.53 -14.14 -0.91
C SER A 61 -9.42 -12.94 -0.59
N ASN A 62 -9.33 -12.39 0.62
CA ASN A 62 -10.06 -11.19 1.00
C ASN A 62 -9.58 -9.95 0.22
N LEU A 63 -8.26 -9.79 0.06
CA LEU A 63 -7.67 -8.70 -0.75
C LEU A 63 -8.17 -8.77 -2.21
N LEU A 64 -8.19 -9.96 -2.81
CA LEU A 64 -8.73 -10.17 -4.16
C LEU A 64 -10.20 -9.81 -4.27
N LYS A 65 -11.00 -10.25 -3.29
CA LYS A 65 -12.45 -9.94 -3.25
C LYS A 65 -12.72 -8.45 -3.16
N LEU A 66 -12.00 -7.76 -2.26
CA LEU A 66 -12.14 -6.31 -2.06
C LEU A 66 -11.59 -5.51 -3.25
N GLY A 67 -10.50 -5.97 -3.85
CA GLY A 67 -9.93 -5.37 -5.04
C GLY A 67 -10.77 -5.53 -6.31
N ASN A 68 -11.75 -6.46 -6.31
CA ASN A 68 -12.79 -6.62 -7.34
C ASN A 68 -12.27 -6.53 -8.79
N ASN A 69 -11.16 -7.22 -9.09
CA ASN A 69 -10.46 -7.20 -10.39
C ASN A 69 -9.92 -5.82 -10.82
N LYS A 70 -9.86 -4.84 -9.90
CA LYS A 70 -9.41 -3.49 -10.17
C LYS A 70 -7.98 -3.20 -9.67
N ILE A 71 -7.33 -4.16 -9.04
CA ILE A 71 -5.92 -4.03 -8.65
C ILE A 71 -5.07 -3.98 -9.92
N LYS A 72 -4.30 -2.90 -10.10
CA LYS A 72 -3.48 -2.63 -11.28
C LYS A 72 -1.98 -2.72 -11.00
N ARG A 73 -1.58 -2.65 -9.72
CA ARG A 73 -0.19 -2.74 -9.26
C ARG A 73 -0.13 -3.11 -7.79
N ILE A 74 1.02 -3.65 -7.39
CA ILE A 74 1.29 -4.02 -6.01
C ILE A 74 2.57 -3.32 -5.56
N LEU A 75 2.49 -2.57 -4.46
CA LEU A 75 3.61 -1.91 -3.80
C LEU A 75 3.99 -2.66 -2.52
N VAL A 76 5.27 -2.65 -2.20
CA VAL A 76 5.78 -3.22 -0.95
C VAL A 76 6.60 -2.16 -0.24
N THR A 77 6.29 -1.90 1.04
CA THR A 77 7.05 -0.94 1.85
C THR A 77 8.46 -1.47 2.13
N HIS A 78 8.55 -2.74 2.51
CA HIS A 78 9.81 -3.44 2.74
C HIS A 78 9.60 -4.96 2.69
N THR A 79 10.67 -5.72 2.68
CA THR A 79 10.60 -7.16 2.38
C THR A 79 10.68 -8.06 3.62
N HIS A 80 10.15 -7.64 4.77
CA HIS A 80 9.96 -8.55 5.89
C HIS A 80 8.87 -9.60 5.58
N PRO A 81 8.94 -10.81 6.19
CA PRO A 81 8.06 -11.93 5.87
C PRO A 81 6.57 -11.71 6.13
N ASP A 82 6.21 -10.68 6.87
CA ASP A 82 4.84 -10.30 7.16
C ASP A 82 4.28 -9.23 6.21
N HIS A 83 5.11 -8.64 5.33
CA HIS A 83 4.69 -7.59 4.38
C HIS A 83 4.66 -8.05 2.92
N SER A 84 5.70 -8.73 2.44
CA SER A 84 5.93 -8.92 1.00
C SER A 84 5.55 -10.29 0.41
N PRO A 85 5.49 -11.42 1.14
CA PRO A 85 5.30 -12.74 0.52
C PRO A 85 4.03 -12.88 -0.31
N GLY A 86 2.95 -12.19 0.07
CA GLY A 86 1.71 -12.14 -0.69
C GLY A 86 1.85 -11.45 -2.06
N ALA A 87 2.86 -10.56 -2.22
CA ALA A 87 3.03 -9.80 -3.45
C ALA A 87 3.29 -10.70 -4.66
N LYS A 88 4.20 -11.67 -4.53
CA LYS A 88 4.44 -12.60 -5.63
C LYS A 88 3.21 -13.42 -5.98
N VAL A 89 2.50 -13.93 -4.97
CA VAL A 89 1.29 -14.76 -5.18
C VAL A 89 0.21 -13.98 -5.92
N LEU A 90 -0.07 -12.75 -5.47
CA LEU A 90 -1.10 -11.92 -6.08
C LEU A 90 -0.66 -11.31 -7.40
N GLY A 91 0.61 -10.92 -7.55
CA GLY A 91 1.17 -10.43 -8.79
C GLY A 91 1.07 -11.45 -9.92
N ASP A 92 1.49 -12.69 -9.67
CA ASP A 92 1.36 -13.81 -10.62
C ASP A 92 -0.11 -14.07 -10.99
N LYS A 93 -1.00 -14.08 -9.97
CA LYS A 93 -2.42 -14.38 -10.17
C LYS A 93 -3.18 -13.29 -10.94
N LEU A 94 -2.85 -12.04 -10.69
CA LEU A 94 -3.51 -10.88 -11.30
C LEU A 94 -2.81 -10.40 -12.58
N ASN A 95 -1.58 -10.88 -12.85
CA ASN A 95 -0.71 -10.41 -13.91
C ASN A 95 -0.51 -8.88 -13.85
N VAL A 96 -0.14 -8.39 -12.67
CA VAL A 96 0.12 -6.96 -12.41
C VAL A 96 1.54 -6.75 -11.90
N PRO A 97 2.15 -5.57 -12.17
CA PRO A 97 3.52 -5.29 -11.78
C PRO A 97 3.69 -5.21 -10.25
N LEU A 98 4.82 -5.74 -9.79
CA LEU A 98 5.33 -5.57 -8.44
C LEU A 98 6.29 -4.39 -8.40
N MET A 99 6.10 -3.49 -7.45
CA MET A 99 6.90 -2.28 -7.32
C MET A 99 7.41 -2.14 -5.89
N GLY A 100 8.67 -1.76 -5.74
CA GLY A 100 9.29 -1.60 -4.42
C GLY A 100 10.79 -1.49 -4.54
N ARG A 101 11.51 -1.67 -3.43
CA ARG A 101 12.96 -1.55 -3.38
C ARG A 101 13.60 -2.87 -2.97
N LEU A 102 14.70 -3.21 -3.62
CA LEU A 102 15.50 -4.38 -3.23
C LEU A 102 16.23 -4.12 -1.92
N VAL A 103 16.32 -5.15 -1.10
CA VAL A 103 17.10 -5.14 0.14
C VAL A 103 18.58 -5.31 -0.14
N ALA A 104 19.42 -4.81 0.77
CA ALA A 104 20.85 -5.07 0.77
C ALA A 104 21.14 -6.57 0.93
N LYS A 105 22.25 -7.05 0.33
CA LYS A 105 22.56 -8.49 0.23
C LYS A 105 22.77 -9.20 1.59
N ASP A 106 23.17 -8.46 2.59
CA ASP A 106 23.56 -8.92 3.94
C ASP A 106 22.41 -8.94 4.95
N ASP A 107 21.22 -8.46 4.58
CA ASP A 107 20.05 -8.53 5.45
C ASP A 107 19.37 -9.92 5.38
N SER A 108 19.47 -10.68 6.47
CA SER A 108 19.05 -12.09 6.53
C SER A 108 17.56 -12.31 6.78
N ARG A 109 16.82 -11.29 7.24
CA ARG A 109 15.40 -11.40 7.66
C ARG A 109 14.41 -11.07 6.56
N GLN A 110 14.84 -11.10 5.30
CA GLN A 110 14.08 -10.60 4.18
C GLN A 110 13.44 -11.72 3.35
N ASP A 111 12.22 -11.49 2.89
CA ASP A 111 11.58 -12.30 1.88
C ASP A 111 12.34 -12.16 0.55
N ARG A 112 13.01 -13.23 0.13
CA ARG A 112 13.76 -13.26 -1.12
C ARG A 112 12.93 -13.69 -2.33
N THR A 113 11.63 -13.95 -2.12
CA THR A 113 10.71 -14.26 -3.22
C THR A 113 10.20 -12.98 -3.91
N PHE A 114 10.25 -11.83 -3.22
CA PHE A 114 9.89 -10.55 -3.79
C PHE A 114 10.94 -10.11 -4.82
N LYS A 115 10.47 -9.94 -6.05
CA LYS A 115 11.28 -9.44 -7.16
C LYS A 115 10.44 -8.36 -7.85
N PRO A 116 10.75 -7.07 -7.62
CA PRO A 116 10.00 -5.99 -8.24
C PRO A 116 10.27 -5.92 -9.74
N ASP A 117 9.21 -5.73 -10.52
CA ASP A 117 9.29 -5.38 -11.94
C ASP A 117 9.78 -3.94 -12.11
N GLN A 118 9.46 -3.08 -11.15
CA GLN A 118 9.93 -1.70 -11.08
C GLN A 118 10.54 -1.39 -9.71
N ILE A 119 11.80 -0.99 -9.72
CA ILE A 119 12.49 -0.51 -8.52
C ILE A 119 12.08 0.94 -8.26
N LEU A 120 11.61 1.20 -7.02
CA LEU A 120 11.23 2.54 -6.59
C LEU A 120 12.35 3.21 -5.80
N SER A 121 12.45 4.53 -5.97
CA SER A 121 13.43 5.41 -5.31
C SER A 121 12.72 6.58 -4.61
N HIS A 122 13.43 7.23 -3.69
CA HIS A 122 12.95 8.46 -3.07
C HIS A 122 12.64 9.53 -4.12
N GLY A 123 11.46 10.13 -4.04
CA GLY A 123 10.98 11.14 -4.97
C GLY A 123 10.23 10.60 -6.20
N ASP A 124 10.21 9.29 -6.39
CA ASP A 124 9.37 8.71 -7.44
C ASP A 124 7.88 9.00 -7.16
N THR A 125 7.10 9.09 -8.23
CA THR A 125 5.69 9.40 -8.16
C THR A 125 4.88 8.43 -9.03
N ILE A 126 3.82 7.86 -8.48
CA ILE A 126 2.84 7.06 -9.21
C ILE A 126 1.56 7.89 -9.30
N LYS A 127 1.16 8.24 -10.54
CA LYS A 127 -0.04 9.05 -10.79
C LYS A 127 -1.12 8.20 -11.46
N THR A 128 -2.32 8.32 -10.95
CA THR A 128 -3.54 7.74 -11.52
C THR A 128 -4.55 8.86 -11.82
N SER A 129 -5.73 8.51 -12.29
CA SER A 129 -6.83 9.48 -12.41
C SER A 129 -7.50 9.81 -11.08
N GLU A 130 -7.26 9.02 -10.03
CA GLU A 130 -7.94 9.13 -8.74
C GLU A 130 -7.05 9.68 -7.64
N TYR A 131 -5.73 9.43 -7.70
CA TYR A 131 -4.78 9.80 -6.65
C TYR A 131 -3.34 9.81 -7.16
N THR A 132 -2.48 10.37 -6.33
CA THR A 132 -1.02 10.35 -6.47
C THR A 132 -0.41 9.59 -5.31
N ILE A 133 0.65 8.81 -5.55
CA ILE A 133 1.50 8.23 -4.50
C ILE A 133 2.90 8.80 -4.68
N GLU A 134 3.42 9.43 -3.63
CA GLU A 134 4.81 9.89 -3.56
C GLU A 134 5.64 8.90 -2.74
N VAL A 135 6.79 8.50 -3.27
CA VAL A 135 7.67 7.51 -2.66
C VAL A 135 8.74 8.19 -1.81
N ILE A 136 8.83 7.81 -0.55
CA ILE A 136 9.80 8.34 0.41
C ILE A 136 10.65 7.18 0.93
N HIS A 137 11.96 7.18 0.64
CA HIS A 137 12.88 6.19 1.18
C HIS A 137 13.24 6.53 2.63
N THR A 138 12.93 5.61 3.54
CA THR A 138 13.09 5.78 5.00
C THR A 138 13.85 4.59 5.60
N PRO A 139 15.16 4.43 5.28
CA PRO A 139 15.95 3.33 5.81
C PRO A 139 16.10 3.44 7.33
N GLY A 140 16.04 2.29 8.00
CA GLY A 140 16.13 2.19 9.46
C GLY A 140 15.67 0.82 9.91
N HIS A 141 14.36 0.61 10.02
CA HIS A 141 13.75 -0.68 10.35
C HIS A 141 14.14 -1.78 9.32
N ALA A 142 14.19 -1.42 8.05
CA ALA A 142 14.76 -2.21 6.96
C ALA A 142 15.54 -1.29 6.01
N SER A 143 16.60 -1.78 5.39
CA SER A 143 17.44 -0.99 4.47
C SER A 143 16.70 -0.52 3.22
N ASN A 144 15.67 -1.27 2.82
CA ASN A 144 14.84 -1.01 1.65
C ASN A 144 13.48 -0.36 1.98
N HIS A 145 13.30 0.15 3.21
CA HIS A 145 12.01 0.65 3.66
C HIS A 145 11.56 1.89 2.87
N LEU A 146 10.34 1.84 2.36
CA LEU A 146 9.65 2.94 1.68
C LEU A 146 8.38 3.31 2.45
N CYS A 147 8.13 4.60 2.57
CA CYS A 147 6.82 5.14 2.93
C CYS A 147 6.14 5.65 1.66
N TYR A 148 4.82 5.56 1.62
CA TYR A 148 3.98 6.01 0.52
C TYR A 148 3.05 7.10 1.00
N LEU A 149 3.28 8.34 0.56
CA LEU A 149 2.41 9.48 0.84
C LEU A 149 1.33 9.56 -0.24
N VAL A 150 0.08 9.65 0.19
CA VAL A 150 -1.09 9.94 -0.65
C VAL A 150 -1.57 11.35 -0.31
N PRO A 151 -1.14 12.38 -1.05
CA PRO A 151 -1.40 13.79 -0.70
C PRO A 151 -2.88 14.12 -0.64
N GLU A 152 -3.69 13.55 -1.53
CA GLU A 152 -5.15 13.78 -1.60
C GLU A 152 -5.88 13.30 -0.32
N GLU A 153 -5.31 12.33 0.39
CA GLU A 153 -5.83 11.79 1.65
C GLU A 153 -5.08 12.32 2.88
N GLU A 154 -4.06 13.17 2.69
CA GLU A 154 -3.16 13.65 3.76
C GLU A 154 -2.61 12.47 4.60
N THR A 155 -2.36 11.31 3.95
CA THR A 155 -2.06 10.04 4.61
C THR A 155 -0.74 9.47 4.13
N MET A 156 0.10 9.03 5.07
CA MET A 156 1.33 8.30 4.80
C MET A 156 1.19 6.85 5.28
N LEU A 157 1.47 5.92 4.38
CA LEU A 157 1.54 4.48 4.67
C LEU A 157 3.00 4.08 4.93
N THR A 158 3.23 3.35 6.03
CA THR A 158 4.58 2.93 6.48
C THR A 158 4.62 1.44 6.78
#